data_ff6111e2f62b06ace51a32d92dce7931
#
_entry.id   ff6111e2f62b06ace51a32d92dce7931
#
_cell.length_a   1.000
_cell.length_b   1.000
_cell.length_c   1.000
_cell.angle_alpha   90.00
_cell.angle_beta   90.00
_cell.angle_gamma   90.00
#
_symmetry.space_group_name_H-M   'P 1'
#
loop_
_entity.id
_entity.type
_entity.pdbx_description
1 polymer ?
#
loop_
_entity_poly.entity_id
_entity_poly.type
_entity_poly.pdbx_seq_one_letter_code
_entity_poly.pdbx_strand_id
1 'polypeptide(L)'
;TLFPYTTSSDLEKIRKLIIIENGTMLVRISDWYQQVPLEWQDSLFLYRGHGKNCRSVNQLLEVLPEECPVAVYTDFDLYGLNIANNFNLIRPVSVMVPQCWQSIKEQHPDNNFYKYVDQSEYISDLSETEGMSEPMKAILKHVNFNKVAVMQENVNRLGPLVCIAI
;
A
#
# COMPACT_ATOMS: atom_id res chain seq x y z
N THR A 1 5.33 -16.36 -18.85
CA THR A 1 4.14 -16.92 -18.18
C THR A 1 4.21 -16.53 -16.72
N LEU A 2 3.27 -15.75 -16.23
CA LEU A 2 3.24 -15.18 -14.87
C LEU A 2 3.14 -16.23 -13.79
N PHE A 3 2.28 -17.19 -14.02
CA PHE A 3 2.08 -18.34 -13.19
C PHE A 3 1.86 -19.52 -14.14
N PRO A 4 2.75 -20.52 -14.18
CA PRO A 4 2.68 -21.59 -15.17
C PRO A 4 1.41 -22.44 -15.09
N TYR A 5 0.58 -22.25 -14.08
CA TYR A 5 -0.65 -23.02 -13.84
C TYR A 5 -1.91 -22.14 -13.69
N THR A 6 -1.82 -20.81 -13.89
CA THR A 6 -2.97 -19.91 -13.74
C THR A 6 -3.64 -19.70 -15.10
N THR A 7 -4.91 -20.05 -15.20
CA THR A 7 -5.75 -19.82 -16.37
C THR A 7 -6.49 -18.49 -16.24
N SER A 8 -7.04 -17.94 -17.35
CA SER A 8 -7.92 -16.76 -17.30
C SER A 8 -9.09 -16.96 -16.33
N SER A 9 -9.66 -18.19 -16.30
CA SER A 9 -10.76 -18.52 -15.40
C SER A 9 -10.39 -18.50 -13.91
N ASP A 10 -9.11 -18.58 -13.55
CA ASP A 10 -8.67 -18.47 -12.17
C ASP A 10 -8.54 -17.00 -11.77
N LEU A 11 -8.16 -16.13 -12.69
CA LEU A 11 -8.10 -14.68 -12.45
C LEU A 11 -9.49 -14.08 -12.26
N GLU A 12 -10.51 -14.57 -12.99
CA GLU A 12 -11.90 -14.16 -12.83
C GLU A 12 -12.50 -14.50 -11.45
N LYS A 13 -11.89 -15.40 -10.70
CA LYS A 13 -12.30 -15.74 -9.32
C LYS A 13 -11.78 -14.73 -8.29
N ILE A 14 -10.78 -13.91 -8.64
CA ILE A 14 -10.23 -12.90 -7.75
C ILE A 14 -11.19 -11.71 -7.75
N ARG A 15 -11.95 -11.59 -6.68
CA ARG A 15 -12.94 -10.51 -6.53
C ARG A 15 -12.33 -9.21 -6.02
N LYS A 16 -11.30 -9.31 -5.17
CA LYS A 16 -10.57 -8.19 -4.60
C LYS A 16 -9.13 -8.62 -4.32
N LEU A 17 -8.21 -7.68 -4.41
CA LEU A 17 -6.79 -7.94 -4.16
C LEU A 17 -6.22 -6.93 -3.17
N ILE A 18 -5.48 -7.41 -2.16
CA ILE A 18 -4.63 -6.57 -1.31
C ILE A 18 -3.18 -6.95 -1.57
N ILE A 19 -2.39 -5.98 -2.06
CA ILE A 19 -0.95 -6.13 -2.25
C ILE A 19 -0.24 -5.66 -0.99
N ILE A 20 0.58 -6.54 -0.40
CA ILE A 20 1.32 -6.27 0.84
C ILE A 20 2.79 -6.10 0.51
N GLU A 21 3.41 -5.03 1.02
CA GLU A 21 4.83 -4.76 0.80
C GLU A 21 5.73 -5.72 1.56
N ASN A 22 5.42 -6.00 2.83
CA ASN A 22 6.26 -6.79 3.73
C ASN A 22 5.77 -8.25 3.81
N GLY A 23 6.61 -9.20 3.38
CA GLY A 23 6.28 -10.63 3.42
C GLY A 23 6.02 -11.16 4.83
N THR A 24 6.67 -10.60 5.86
CA THR A 24 6.42 -10.97 7.26
C THR A 24 4.97 -10.64 7.65
N MET A 25 4.41 -9.54 7.14
CA MET A 25 3.02 -9.17 7.39
C MET A 25 2.05 -10.19 6.78
N LEU A 26 2.36 -10.72 5.60
CA LEU A 26 1.53 -11.77 5.00
C LEU A 26 1.56 -13.06 5.84
N VAL A 27 2.73 -13.47 6.32
CA VAL A 27 2.89 -14.67 7.18
C VAL A 27 2.13 -14.48 8.50
N ARG A 28 2.10 -13.26 9.04
CA ARG A 28 1.46 -12.91 10.30
C ARG A 28 0.09 -12.25 10.13
N ILE A 29 -0.62 -12.57 9.06
CA ILE A 29 -1.91 -11.93 8.74
C ILE A 29 -2.93 -12.07 9.87
N SER A 30 -2.92 -13.17 10.61
CA SER A 30 -3.81 -13.39 11.76
C SER A 30 -3.70 -12.31 12.84
N ASP A 31 -2.53 -11.66 12.96
CA ASP A 31 -2.26 -10.67 14.01
C ASP A 31 -2.92 -9.33 13.72
N TRP A 32 -3.24 -9.04 12.46
CA TRP A 32 -3.77 -7.74 12.04
C TRP A 32 -5.00 -7.79 11.12
N TYR A 33 -5.44 -8.98 10.71
CA TYR A 33 -6.59 -9.16 9.82
C TYR A 33 -7.84 -8.41 10.30
N GLN A 34 -8.08 -8.35 11.61
CA GLN A 34 -9.23 -7.66 12.20
C GLN A 34 -9.19 -6.12 12.03
N GLN A 35 -8.05 -5.57 11.64
CA GLN A 35 -7.89 -4.13 11.37
C GLN A 35 -8.21 -3.79 9.92
N VAL A 36 -8.22 -4.77 9.03
CA VAL A 36 -8.63 -4.61 7.62
C VAL A 36 -10.11 -4.21 7.58
N PRO A 37 -10.49 -3.18 6.79
CA PRO A 37 -11.89 -2.82 6.63
C PRO A 37 -12.73 -4.02 6.23
N LEU A 38 -13.93 -4.15 6.80
CA LEU A 38 -14.78 -5.33 6.65
C LEU A 38 -15.02 -5.69 5.18
N GLU A 39 -15.23 -4.69 4.36
CA GLU A 39 -15.44 -4.84 2.91
C GLU A 39 -14.20 -5.34 2.14
N TRP A 40 -13.03 -5.36 2.78
CA TRP A 40 -11.78 -5.87 2.21
C TRP A 40 -11.29 -7.18 2.83
N GLN A 41 -11.97 -7.70 3.86
CA GLN A 41 -11.53 -8.93 4.54
C GLN A 41 -11.66 -10.18 3.67
N ASP A 42 -12.54 -10.19 2.66
CA ASP A 42 -12.71 -11.28 1.68
C ASP A 42 -11.73 -11.20 0.49
N SER A 43 -10.70 -10.37 0.57
CA SER A 43 -9.71 -10.19 -0.50
C SER A 43 -8.70 -11.32 -0.57
N LEU A 44 -8.10 -11.50 -1.75
CA LEU A 44 -6.85 -12.22 -1.89
C LEU A 44 -5.70 -11.33 -1.39
N PHE A 45 -4.87 -11.85 -0.49
CA PHE A 45 -3.69 -11.16 0.02
C PHE A 45 -2.46 -11.63 -0.75
N LEU A 46 -1.71 -10.71 -1.34
CA LEU A 46 -0.56 -11.00 -2.19
C LEU A 46 0.67 -10.24 -1.72
N TYR A 47 1.76 -10.95 -1.49
CA TYR A 47 3.05 -10.31 -1.25
C TYR A 47 3.61 -9.70 -2.54
N ARG A 48 3.99 -8.43 -2.49
CA ARG A 48 4.58 -7.69 -3.63
C ARG A 48 5.85 -8.32 -4.19
N GLY A 49 6.62 -9.02 -3.34
CA GLY A 49 7.93 -9.54 -3.70
C GLY A 49 9.03 -8.47 -3.67
N HIS A 50 10.25 -8.91 -3.95
CA HIS A 50 11.44 -8.07 -4.12
C HIS A 50 12.08 -8.30 -5.49
N GLY A 51 12.71 -7.28 -6.05
CA GLY A 51 13.47 -7.38 -7.29
C GLY A 51 12.62 -7.89 -8.46
N LYS A 52 13.00 -9.03 -9.04
CA LYS A 52 12.30 -9.60 -10.22
C LYS A 52 10.85 -9.99 -9.93
N ASN A 53 10.50 -10.32 -8.70
CA ASN A 53 9.16 -10.73 -8.33
C ASN A 53 8.14 -9.56 -8.41
N CYS A 54 8.59 -8.32 -8.24
CA CYS A 54 7.74 -7.15 -8.43
C CYS A 54 7.14 -7.09 -9.85
N ARG A 55 7.87 -7.55 -10.88
CA ARG A 55 7.38 -7.59 -12.26
C ARG A 55 6.16 -8.50 -12.41
N SER A 56 6.12 -9.61 -11.67
CA SER A 56 4.98 -10.54 -11.73
C SER A 56 3.71 -9.90 -11.17
N VAL A 57 3.83 -9.05 -10.16
CA VAL A 57 2.69 -8.31 -9.61
C VAL A 57 2.19 -7.26 -10.60
N ASN A 58 3.09 -6.51 -11.25
CA ASN A 58 2.71 -5.55 -12.30
C ASN A 58 1.95 -6.25 -13.44
N GLN A 59 2.48 -7.37 -13.94
CA GLN A 59 1.83 -8.17 -14.98
C GLN A 59 0.46 -8.72 -14.52
N LEU A 60 0.31 -9.11 -13.25
CA LEU A 60 -0.98 -9.51 -12.71
C LEU A 60 -1.97 -8.34 -12.75
N LEU A 61 -1.55 -7.15 -12.35
CA LEU A 61 -2.40 -5.95 -12.37
C LEU A 61 -2.90 -5.59 -13.77
N GLU A 62 -2.08 -5.82 -14.81
CA GLU A 62 -2.44 -5.59 -16.21
C GLU A 62 -3.53 -6.54 -16.74
N VAL A 63 -3.63 -7.76 -16.17
CA VAL A 63 -4.53 -8.82 -16.66
C VAL A 63 -5.72 -9.11 -15.74
N LEU A 64 -5.76 -8.54 -14.54
CA LEU A 64 -6.92 -8.67 -13.66
C LEU A 64 -8.16 -8.00 -14.28
N PRO A 65 -9.38 -8.57 -14.11
CA PRO A 65 -10.62 -7.92 -14.51
C PRO A 65 -10.70 -6.47 -14.03
N GLU A 66 -11.20 -5.56 -14.86
CA GLU A 66 -11.28 -4.12 -14.53
C GLU A 66 -12.10 -3.86 -13.27
N GLU A 67 -13.16 -4.66 -13.06
CA GLU A 67 -14.04 -4.62 -11.90
C GLU A 67 -13.40 -5.16 -10.61
N CYS A 68 -12.20 -5.76 -10.66
CA CYS A 68 -11.50 -6.26 -9.48
C CYS A 68 -10.82 -5.10 -8.75
N PRO A 69 -11.34 -4.64 -7.60
CA PRO A 69 -10.69 -3.59 -6.84
C PRO A 69 -9.37 -4.08 -6.25
N VAL A 70 -8.40 -3.16 -6.23
CA VAL A 70 -7.06 -3.43 -5.69
C VAL A 70 -6.74 -2.42 -4.60
N ALA A 71 -6.29 -2.90 -3.45
CA ALA A 71 -5.70 -2.09 -2.39
C ALA A 71 -4.22 -2.41 -2.23
N VAL A 72 -3.44 -1.42 -1.80
CA VAL A 72 -2.02 -1.55 -1.54
C VAL A 72 -1.76 -1.22 -0.08
N TYR A 73 -1.20 -2.16 0.66
CA TYR A 73 -0.82 -2.01 2.05
C TYR A 73 0.70 -2.01 2.17
N THR A 74 1.25 -0.87 2.54
CA THR A 74 2.69 -0.60 2.61
C THR A 74 3.06 0.01 3.97
N ASP A 75 4.33 0.27 4.18
CA ASP A 75 4.77 1.18 5.22
C ASP A 75 4.07 2.54 5.04
N PHE A 76 3.72 3.18 6.14
CA PHE A 76 3.13 4.52 6.08
C PHE A 76 4.25 5.57 6.08
N ASP A 77 4.92 5.67 4.93
CA ASP A 77 6.06 6.54 4.68
C ASP A 77 6.17 6.91 3.18
N LEU A 78 7.18 7.69 2.81
CA LEU A 78 7.37 8.14 1.44
C LEU A 78 7.59 6.99 0.44
N TYR A 79 8.35 5.96 0.82
CA TYR A 79 8.58 4.80 -0.05
C TYR A 79 7.32 3.97 -0.25
N GLY A 80 6.58 3.70 0.82
CA GLY A 80 5.33 2.96 0.74
C GLY A 80 4.29 3.67 -0.11
N LEU A 81 4.14 4.99 0.04
CA LEU A 81 3.25 5.80 -0.79
C LEU A 81 3.71 5.86 -2.25
N ASN A 82 5.02 5.93 -2.51
CA ASN A 82 5.54 5.85 -3.87
C ASN A 82 5.26 4.49 -4.53
N ILE A 83 5.35 3.39 -3.77
CA ILE A 83 4.96 2.06 -4.25
C ILE A 83 3.48 2.04 -4.66
N ALA A 84 2.59 2.57 -3.81
CA ALA A 84 1.17 2.63 -4.12
C ALA A 84 0.90 3.49 -5.36
N ASN A 85 1.56 4.65 -5.48
CA ASN A 85 1.45 5.52 -6.66
C ASN A 85 1.93 4.81 -7.94
N ASN A 86 3.02 4.05 -7.90
CA ASN A 86 3.51 3.29 -9.05
C ASN A 86 2.51 2.21 -9.50
N PHE A 87 1.81 1.55 -8.57
CA PHE A 87 0.73 0.63 -8.94
C PHE A 87 -0.47 1.38 -9.53
N ASN A 88 -0.78 2.58 -9.02
CA ASN A 88 -1.86 3.42 -9.55
C ASN A 88 -1.62 3.88 -10.99
N LEU A 89 -0.36 3.96 -11.45
CA LEU A 89 -0.03 4.22 -12.85
C LEU A 89 -0.36 3.04 -13.78
N ILE A 90 -0.47 1.83 -13.24
CA ILE A 90 -0.83 0.63 -14.01
C ILE A 90 -2.35 0.48 -14.06
N ARG A 91 -3.01 0.64 -12.91
CA ARG A 91 -4.47 0.61 -12.77
C ARG A 91 -4.89 1.35 -11.50
N PRO A 92 -6.12 1.88 -11.43
CA PRO A 92 -6.63 2.53 -10.23
C PRO A 92 -6.53 1.60 -9.01
N VAL A 93 -5.93 2.09 -7.92
CA VAL A 93 -5.81 1.36 -6.66
C VAL A 93 -6.27 2.23 -5.50
N SER A 94 -6.50 1.59 -4.34
CA SER A 94 -6.63 2.27 -3.06
C SER A 94 -5.37 2.07 -2.23
N VAL A 95 -4.95 3.06 -1.47
CA VAL A 95 -3.91 2.88 -0.45
C VAL A 95 -4.56 2.56 0.90
N MET A 96 -4.03 1.56 1.61
CA MET A 96 -4.49 1.17 2.93
C MET A 96 -3.61 1.84 3.98
N VAL A 97 -4.19 2.70 4.80
CA VAL A 97 -3.50 3.50 5.81
C VAL A 97 -4.20 3.41 7.16
N PRO A 98 -3.53 3.74 8.29
CA PRO A 98 -4.21 3.83 9.58
C PRO A 98 -5.39 4.81 9.52
N GLN A 99 -6.53 4.47 10.10
CA GLN A 99 -7.67 5.38 10.17
C GLN A 99 -7.31 6.71 10.85
N CYS A 100 -6.40 6.66 11.82
CA CYS A 100 -5.91 7.84 12.54
C CYS A 100 -4.73 8.56 11.85
N TRP A 101 -4.44 8.29 10.57
CA TRP A 101 -3.23 8.78 9.89
C TRP A 101 -2.99 10.28 10.05
N GLN A 102 -4.04 11.11 10.08
CA GLN A 102 -3.94 12.55 10.25
C GLN A 102 -3.44 12.97 11.65
N SER A 103 -3.52 12.10 12.64
CA SER A 103 -3.02 12.37 13.99
C SER A 103 -1.57 11.97 14.19
N ILE A 104 -0.97 11.22 13.26
CA ILE A 104 0.41 10.78 13.35
C ILE A 104 1.34 11.96 13.00
N LYS A 105 2.19 12.32 13.94
CA LYS A 105 3.14 13.45 13.82
C LYS A 105 4.56 12.96 14.10
N GLU A 106 5.53 13.84 13.90
CA GLU A 106 6.96 13.58 14.11
C GLU A 106 7.24 12.93 15.48
N GLN A 107 6.56 13.37 16.56
CA GLN A 107 6.78 12.88 17.92
C GLN A 107 6.01 11.59 18.25
N HIS A 108 5.27 11.01 17.30
CA HIS A 108 4.53 9.76 17.54
C HIS A 108 5.50 8.64 17.91
N PRO A 109 5.22 7.82 18.96
CA PRO A 109 6.17 6.80 19.45
C PRO A 109 6.53 5.72 18.42
N ASP A 110 5.64 5.45 17.46
CA ASP A 110 5.90 4.50 16.38
C ASP A 110 6.51 5.16 15.12
N ASN A 111 6.73 6.49 15.14
CA ASN A 111 7.35 7.20 14.03
C ASN A 111 8.87 7.05 14.05
N ASN A 112 9.45 6.77 12.89
CA ASN A 112 10.90 6.72 12.69
C ASN A 112 11.38 7.93 11.89
N PHE A 113 11.68 9.02 12.60
CA PHE A 113 12.15 10.26 12.00
C PHE A 113 13.39 10.08 11.13
N TYR A 114 14.36 9.26 11.55
CA TYR A 114 15.58 9.03 10.76
C TYR A 114 15.27 8.33 9.45
N LYS A 115 14.36 7.35 9.45
CA LYS A 115 13.89 6.70 8.22
C LYS A 115 13.23 7.72 7.28
N TYR A 116 12.45 8.65 7.79
CA TYR A 116 11.88 9.73 6.98
C TYR A 116 12.98 10.59 6.35
N VAL A 117 13.99 11.01 7.11
CA VAL A 117 15.12 11.84 6.62
C VAL A 117 15.83 11.09 5.48
N ASP A 118 16.22 9.83 5.69
CA ASP A 118 16.88 9.03 4.67
C ASP A 118 16.06 8.94 3.39
N GLN A 119 14.75 8.73 3.50
CA GLN A 119 13.86 8.64 2.34
C GLN A 119 13.72 9.98 1.61
N SER A 120 13.62 11.08 2.34
CA SER A 120 13.41 12.42 1.77
C SER A 120 14.60 12.92 0.93
N GLU A 121 15.79 12.35 1.14
CA GLU A 121 16.97 12.63 0.30
C GLU A 121 16.87 12.04 -1.10
N TYR A 122 16.13 10.94 -1.26
CA TYR A 122 16.06 10.18 -2.52
C TYR A 122 14.72 10.31 -3.24
N ILE A 123 13.66 10.65 -2.52
CA ILE A 123 12.32 10.83 -3.09
C ILE A 123 12.04 12.33 -3.15
N SER A 124 12.03 12.87 -4.37
CA SER A 124 11.54 14.23 -4.63
C SER A 124 10.09 14.38 -4.15
N ASP A 125 9.65 15.62 -3.92
CA ASP A 125 8.29 15.88 -3.47
C ASP A 125 7.27 15.31 -4.48
N LEU A 126 6.78 14.11 -4.17
CA LEU A 126 5.79 13.40 -4.99
C LEU A 126 4.46 14.15 -5.06
N SER A 127 4.17 15.04 -4.08
CA SER A 127 2.88 15.75 -4.02
C SER A 127 2.68 16.74 -5.18
N GLU A 128 3.75 17.11 -5.87
CA GLU A 128 3.72 17.99 -7.05
C GLU A 128 3.65 17.21 -8.38
N THR A 129 3.58 15.86 -8.32
CA THR A 129 3.49 15.03 -9.53
C THR A 129 2.18 15.33 -10.27
N GLU A 130 2.31 15.70 -11.54
CA GLU A 130 1.16 15.96 -12.42
C GLU A 130 0.29 14.69 -12.54
N GLY A 131 -1.02 14.86 -12.49
CA GLY A 131 -1.98 13.75 -12.58
C GLY A 131 -2.22 12.99 -11.27
N MET A 132 -1.53 13.31 -10.18
CA MET A 132 -1.79 12.70 -8.89
C MET A 132 -3.14 13.11 -8.31
N SER A 133 -3.87 12.15 -7.72
CA SER A 133 -5.17 12.41 -7.11
C SER A 133 -5.08 13.30 -5.87
N GLU A 134 -6.15 14.06 -5.59
CA GLU A 134 -6.18 14.92 -4.40
C GLU A 134 -6.08 14.13 -3.07
N PRO A 135 -6.70 12.93 -2.90
CA PRO A 135 -6.48 12.13 -1.71
C PRO A 135 -5.01 11.74 -1.52
N MET A 136 -4.32 11.31 -2.58
CA MET A 136 -2.91 10.96 -2.51
C MET A 136 -2.03 12.16 -2.15
N LYS A 137 -2.29 13.32 -2.76
CA LYS A 137 -1.60 14.58 -2.42
C LYS A 137 -1.79 14.96 -0.96
N ALA A 138 -3.00 14.80 -0.41
CA ALA A 138 -3.30 15.11 0.99
C ALA A 138 -2.49 14.22 1.94
N ILE A 139 -2.40 12.90 1.64
CA ILE A 139 -1.61 11.97 2.44
C ILE A 139 -0.11 12.32 2.37
N LEU A 140 0.42 12.55 1.17
CA LEU A 140 1.83 12.92 0.98
C LEU A 140 2.20 14.23 1.66
N LYS A 141 1.34 15.26 1.56
CA LYS A 141 1.53 16.54 2.27
C LYS A 141 1.58 16.32 3.77
N HIS A 142 0.71 15.46 4.31
CA HIS A 142 0.73 15.13 5.73
C HIS A 142 2.03 14.43 6.13
N VAL A 143 2.45 13.42 5.38
CA VAL A 143 3.69 12.66 5.63
C VAL A 143 4.91 13.58 5.57
N ASN A 144 5.00 14.46 4.57
CA ASN A 144 6.09 15.41 4.44
C ASN A 144 6.09 16.48 5.56
N PHE A 145 4.95 17.10 5.81
CA PHE A 145 4.85 18.16 6.81
C PHE A 145 5.14 17.66 8.23
N ASN A 146 4.69 16.47 8.57
CA ASN A 146 4.86 15.86 9.89
C ASN A 146 6.06 14.89 9.96
N LYS A 147 6.82 14.73 8.88
CA LYS A 147 8.02 13.87 8.80
C LYS A 147 7.73 12.45 9.28
N VAL A 148 6.69 11.85 8.70
CA VAL A 148 6.17 10.55 9.12
C VAL A 148 6.85 9.41 8.36
N ALA A 149 7.31 8.40 9.11
CA ALA A 149 7.70 7.10 8.58
C ALA A 149 7.36 6.02 9.61
N VAL A 150 6.25 5.32 9.40
CA VAL A 150 5.81 4.23 10.28
C VAL A 150 5.89 2.92 9.52
N MET A 151 6.67 1.98 10.04
CA MET A 151 6.80 0.65 9.46
C MET A 151 5.49 -0.14 9.58
N GLN A 152 5.20 -0.97 8.61
CA GLN A 152 3.96 -1.74 8.50
C GLN A 152 3.64 -2.57 9.75
N GLU A 153 4.66 -3.13 10.40
CA GLU A 153 4.51 -3.86 11.67
C GLU A 153 4.01 -2.97 12.82
N ASN A 154 4.36 -1.69 12.79
CA ASN A 154 3.92 -0.72 13.79
C ASN A 154 2.56 -0.13 13.42
N VAL A 155 2.24 -0.02 12.12
CA VAL A 155 0.92 0.42 11.65
C VAL A 155 -0.20 -0.40 12.29
N ASN A 156 0.01 -1.69 12.49
CA ASN A 156 -0.95 -2.57 13.16
C ASN A 156 -1.32 -2.14 14.59
N ARG A 157 -0.46 -1.37 15.26
CA ARG A 157 -0.73 -0.87 16.62
C ARG A 157 -1.58 0.38 16.62
N LEU A 158 -1.73 1.02 15.44
CA LEU A 158 -2.42 2.29 15.30
C LEU A 158 -3.94 2.14 15.16
N GLY A 159 -4.47 0.92 15.29
CA GLY A 159 -5.89 0.61 15.22
C GLY A 159 -6.37 0.30 13.81
N PRO A 160 -7.67 0.51 13.54
CA PRO A 160 -8.27 0.13 12.26
C PRO A 160 -7.59 0.78 11.06
N LEU A 161 -7.60 0.08 9.94
CA LEU A 161 -7.16 0.58 8.65
C LEU A 161 -8.34 1.14 7.85
N VAL A 162 -8.05 2.04 6.93
CA VAL A 162 -8.99 2.53 5.92
C VAL A 162 -8.36 2.41 4.54
N CYS A 163 -9.19 2.17 3.51
CA CYS A 163 -8.78 2.22 2.12
C CYS A 163 -9.18 3.55 1.52
N ILE A 164 -8.22 4.26 0.93
CA ILE A 164 -8.41 5.55 0.29
C ILE A 164 -8.07 5.37 -1.20
N ALA A 165 -9.05 5.58 -2.09
CA ALA A 165 -8.81 5.57 -3.53
C ALA A 165 -7.85 6.70 -3.92
N ILE A 166 -6.84 6.38 -4.74
CA ILE A 166 -5.79 7.32 -5.13
C ILE A 166 -5.66 7.44 -6.64
#